data_e9ecf8235bf79c3b448e423cf8776966
#
_entry.id   e9ecf8235bf79c3b448e423cf8776966
#
_cell.length_a   1.000
_cell.length_b   1.000
_cell.length_c   1.000
_cell.angle_alpha   90.00
_cell.angle_beta   90.00
_cell.angle_gamma   90.00
#
_symmetry.space_group_name_H-M   'P 1'
#
loop_
_entity.id
_entity.type
_entity.pdbx_description
1 polymer ?
#
loop_
_entity_poly.entity_id
_entity_poly.type
_entity_poly.pdbx_seq_one_letter_code
_entity_poly.pdbx_strand_id
1 'polypeptide(L)'
;MSVSASPTTAPAANEAADPLRVWFRVIRLHRRALTTIATELKTLGLSVPQFDLLSTLTEREGLSQQELAERLYVTKGNVSGLVDRLVEAGLVERRAIPGDRRSNALHLTAKGRDLAEKGIALQRAYVQGTLGALPARDLADLERIVVAWRDLARAAEEQPPSKLER
;
A
#
# COMPACT_ATOMS: atom_id res chain seq x y z
N MET A 1 10.12 25.15 -24.60
CA MET A 1 11.35 25.10 -23.78
C MET A 1 11.52 23.64 -23.35
N SER A 2 12.41 22.91 -24.05
CA SER A 2 12.65 21.48 -23.79
C SER A 2 13.54 21.33 -22.56
N VAL A 3 13.01 20.74 -21.49
CA VAL A 3 13.81 20.35 -20.33
C VAL A 3 14.50 19.03 -20.68
N SER A 4 15.79 19.12 -21.01
CA SER A 4 16.67 17.97 -21.21
C SER A 4 16.87 17.26 -19.85
N ALA A 5 16.26 16.10 -19.69
CA ALA A 5 16.57 15.22 -18.57
C ALA A 5 17.91 14.56 -18.81
N SER A 6 18.90 14.91 -18.00
CA SER A 6 20.22 14.23 -18.01
C SER A 6 20.03 12.75 -17.66
N PRO A 7 20.62 11.81 -18.40
CA PRO A 7 20.55 10.40 -18.06
C PRO A 7 21.28 10.15 -16.74
N THR A 8 20.60 9.58 -15.76
CA THR A 8 21.20 9.05 -14.54
C THR A 8 22.13 7.91 -14.93
N THR A 9 23.43 8.14 -14.86
CA THR A 9 24.47 7.14 -15.12
C THR A 9 24.26 5.94 -14.19
N ALA A 10 24.02 4.77 -14.77
CA ALA A 10 24.01 3.52 -14.03
C ALA A 10 25.39 3.31 -13.39
N PRO A 11 25.51 2.84 -12.14
CA PRO A 11 26.81 2.56 -11.52
C PRO A 11 27.52 1.46 -12.31
N ALA A 12 28.84 1.60 -12.42
CA ALA A 12 29.73 0.63 -13.09
C ALA A 12 29.50 -0.78 -12.51
N ALA A 13 29.48 -1.79 -13.38
CA ALA A 13 29.02 -3.15 -13.10
C ALA A 13 29.88 -3.97 -12.12
N ASN A 14 30.77 -3.36 -11.32
CA ASN A 14 31.68 -4.08 -10.45
C ASN A 14 31.79 -3.57 -9.00
N GLU A 15 30.91 -2.69 -8.56
CA GLU A 15 30.88 -2.29 -7.15
C GLU A 15 29.67 -2.97 -6.48
N ALA A 16 29.93 -3.79 -5.44
CA ALA A 16 28.88 -4.44 -4.67
C ALA A 16 27.89 -3.39 -4.17
N ALA A 17 26.59 -3.62 -4.39
CA ALA A 17 25.56 -2.68 -3.99
C ALA A 17 25.55 -2.53 -2.46
N ASP A 18 25.76 -1.32 -1.97
CA ASP A 18 25.62 -1.01 -0.55
C ASP A 18 24.14 -1.14 -0.12
N PRO A 19 23.81 -2.02 0.86
CA PRO A 19 22.44 -2.25 1.31
C PRO A 19 21.77 -0.98 1.81
N LEU A 20 22.46 -0.09 2.51
CA LEU A 20 21.91 1.16 3.02
C LEU A 20 21.55 2.12 1.88
N ARG A 21 22.38 2.19 0.85
CA ARG A 21 22.09 2.97 -0.35
C ARG A 21 20.85 2.46 -1.08
N VAL A 22 20.71 1.13 -1.20
CA VAL A 22 19.51 0.49 -1.79
C VAL A 22 18.28 0.82 -0.96
N TRP A 23 18.34 0.65 0.36
CA TRP A 23 17.26 1.00 1.28
C TRP A 23 16.77 2.44 1.08
N PHE A 24 17.66 3.42 1.08
CA PHE A 24 17.26 4.82 0.89
C PHE A 24 16.64 5.09 -0.49
N ARG A 25 17.10 4.39 -1.54
CA ARG A 25 16.49 4.48 -2.87
C ARG A 25 15.05 3.97 -2.87
N VAL A 26 14.81 2.82 -2.23
CA VAL A 26 13.47 2.24 -2.10
C VAL A 26 12.53 3.17 -1.32
N ILE A 27 12.98 3.69 -0.18
CA ILE A 27 12.17 4.62 0.64
C ILE A 27 11.84 5.91 -0.14
N ARG A 28 12.79 6.48 -0.87
CA ARG A 28 12.53 7.68 -1.68
C ARG A 28 11.56 7.38 -2.84
N LEU A 29 11.72 6.25 -3.51
CA LEU A 29 10.81 5.80 -4.57
C LEU A 29 9.40 5.61 -4.02
N HIS A 30 9.25 4.91 -2.91
CA HIS A 30 7.97 4.68 -2.24
C HIS A 30 7.27 6.02 -1.89
N ARG A 31 7.99 6.95 -1.25
CA ARG A 31 7.45 8.29 -0.93
C ARG A 31 6.99 9.04 -2.17
N ARG A 32 7.77 8.99 -3.26
CA ARG A 32 7.41 9.63 -4.53
C ARG A 32 6.14 9.00 -5.12
N ALA A 33 6.05 7.68 -5.15
CA ALA A 33 4.88 6.95 -5.62
C ALA A 33 3.63 7.33 -4.81
N LEU A 34 3.71 7.30 -3.48
CA LEU A 34 2.61 7.69 -2.61
C LEU A 34 2.16 9.15 -2.84
N THR A 35 3.09 10.09 -3.04
CA THR A 35 2.75 11.49 -3.31
C THR A 35 1.97 11.63 -4.62
N THR A 36 2.40 10.93 -5.68
CA THR A 36 1.72 10.95 -6.98
C THR A 36 0.33 10.35 -6.86
N ILE A 37 0.21 9.15 -6.29
CA ILE A 37 -1.07 8.46 -6.09
C ILE A 37 -2.01 9.31 -5.22
N ALA A 38 -1.50 9.91 -4.12
CA ALA A 38 -2.30 10.79 -3.27
C ALA A 38 -2.86 12.01 -4.02
N THR A 39 -2.10 12.57 -4.96
CA THR A 39 -2.54 13.70 -5.79
C THR A 39 -3.69 13.29 -6.70
N GLU A 40 -3.58 12.12 -7.35
CA GLU A 40 -4.64 11.58 -8.19
C GLU A 40 -5.90 11.23 -7.38
N LEU A 41 -5.75 10.56 -6.22
CA LEU A 41 -6.88 10.21 -5.35
C LEU A 41 -7.64 11.43 -4.83
N LYS A 42 -6.99 12.57 -4.64
CA LYS A 42 -7.66 13.83 -4.27
C LYS A 42 -8.68 14.27 -5.30
N THR A 43 -8.49 13.97 -6.58
CA THR A 43 -9.47 14.29 -7.64
C THR A 43 -10.78 13.52 -7.45
N LEU A 44 -10.74 12.39 -6.75
CA LEU A 44 -11.88 11.57 -6.35
C LEU A 44 -12.40 11.92 -4.94
N GLY A 45 -11.81 12.91 -4.25
CA GLY A 45 -12.12 13.23 -2.87
C GLY A 45 -11.63 12.19 -1.85
N LEU A 46 -10.67 11.35 -2.21
CA LEU A 46 -10.11 10.32 -1.35
C LEU A 46 -8.73 10.71 -0.81
N SER A 47 -8.49 10.39 0.45
CA SER A 47 -7.14 10.28 1.01
C SER A 47 -6.58 8.86 0.80
N VAL A 48 -5.25 8.71 0.86
CA VAL A 48 -4.61 7.37 0.75
C VAL A 48 -5.19 6.38 1.77
N PRO A 49 -5.29 6.69 3.09
CA PRO A 49 -5.88 5.74 4.04
C PRO A 49 -7.33 5.34 3.73
N GLN A 50 -8.15 6.27 3.19
CA GLN A 50 -9.52 5.94 2.77
C GLN A 50 -9.50 4.99 1.58
N PHE A 51 -8.65 5.26 0.61
CA PHE A 51 -8.48 4.41 -0.56
C PHE A 51 -7.98 3.00 -0.17
N ASP A 52 -6.97 2.91 0.69
CA ASP A 52 -6.42 1.62 1.16
C ASP A 52 -7.49 0.77 1.83
N LEU A 53 -8.36 1.39 2.65
CA LEU A 53 -9.47 0.68 3.28
C LEU A 53 -10.50 0.21 2.23
N LEU A 54 -10.93 1.10 1.34
CA LEU A 54 -11.93 0.76 0.32
C LEU A 54 -11.41 -0.31 -0.63
N SER A 55 -10.15 -0.21 -1.10
CA SER A 55 -9.53 -1.20 -1.99
C SER A 55 -9.38 -2.56 -1.31
N THR A 56 -9.01 -2.60 -0.02
CA THR A 56 -8.94 -3.85 0.74
C THR A 56 -10.32 -4.52 0.84
N LEU A 57 -11.38 -3.74 1.01
CA LEU A 57 -12.74 -4.28 1.03
C LEU A 57 -13.23 -4.73 -0.36
N THR A 58 -12.66 -4.26 -1.48
CA THR A 58 -12.97 -4.84 -2.80
C THR A 58 -12.41 -6.25 -2.96
N GLU A 59 -11.26 -6.53 -2.32
CA GLU A 59 -10.65 -7.86 -2.35
C GLU A 59 -11.37 -8.84 -1.44
N ARG A 60 -11.80 -8.37 -0.26
CA ARG A 60 -12.49 -9.18 0.74
C ARG A 60 -13.43 -8.33 1.58
N GLU A 61 -14.73 -8.52 1.40
CA GLU A 61 -15.77 -7.94 2.26
C GLU A 61 -15.99 -8.78 3.53
N GLY A 62 -16.71 -8.20 4.46
CA GLY A 62 -17.09 -8.87 5.70
C GLY A 62 -15.97 -8.89 6.76
N LEU A 63 -14.89 -8.18 6.55
CA LEU A 63 -13.82 -8.04 7.53
C LEU A 63 -14.31 -7.24 8.74
N SER A 64 -13.91 -7.66 9.93
CA SER A 64 -13.99 -6.85 11.15
C SER A 64 -12.97 -5.71 11.12
N GLN A 65 -13.16 -4.69 11.96
CA GLN A 65 -12.16 -3.61 12.09
C GLN A 65 -10.78 -4.13 12.55
N GLN A 66 -10.75 -5.22 13.31
CA GLN A 66 -9.52 -5.83 13.77
C GLN A 66 -8.76 -6.47 12.59
N GLU A 67 -9.43 -7.32 11.81
CA GLU A 67 -8.85 -7.97 10.64
C GLU A 67 -8.38 -6.94 9.59
N LEU A 68 -9.14 -5.84 9.44
CA LEU A 68 -8.77 -4.75 8.54
C LEU A 68 -7.52 -4.01 9.03
N ALA A 69 -7.39 -3.76 10.34
CA ALA A 69 -6.20 -3.14 10.94
C ALA A 69 -4.94 -3.99 10.72
N GLU A 70 -5.06 -5.30 10.91
CA GLU A 70 -3.98 -6.26 10.66
C GLU A 70 -3.53 -6.26 9.18
N ARG A 71 -4.49 -6.26 8.25
CA ARG A 71 -4.19 -6.22 6.81
C ARG A 71 -3.53 -4.92 6.36
N LEU A 72 -3.94 -3.80 6.95
CA LEU A 72 -3.40 -2.47 6.64
C LEU A 72 -2.14 -2.13 7.43
N TYR A 73 -1.68 -3.02 8.32
CA TYR A 73 -0.53 -2.80 9.21
C TYR A 73 -0.65 -1.50 10.04
N VAL A 74 -1.86 -1.22 10.53
CA VAL A 74 -2.16 -0.05 11.36
C VAL A 74 -2.83 -0.44 12.67
N THR A 75 -2.92 0.48 13.63
CA THR A 75 -3.60 0.22 14.89
C THR A 75 -5.13 0.20 14.69
N LYS A 76 -5.83 -0.61 15.50
CA LYS A 76 -7.30 -0.68 15.52
C LYS A 76 -7.94 0.69 15.74
N GLY A 77 -7.33 1.55 16.59
CA GLY A 77 -7.83 2.90 16.83
C GLY A 77 -7.83 3.77 15.57
N ASN A 78 -6.77 3.69 14.75
CA ASN A 78 -6.70 4.41 13.48
C ASN A 78 -7.77 3.95 12.50
N VAL A 79 -8.03 2.63 12.44
CA VAL A 79 -9.09 2.07 11.58
C VAL A 79 -10.47 2.49 12.04
N SER A 80 -10.75 2.52 13.35
CA SER A 80 -12.07 2.88 13.88
C SER A 80 -12.51 4.27 13.39
N GLY A 81 -11.69 5.29 13.62
CA GLY A 81 -12.01 6.65 13.17
C GLY A 81 -12.08 6.81 11.66
N LEU A 82 -11.35 5.99 10.91
CA LEU A 82 -11.42 5.98 9.45
C LEU A 82 -12.73 5.34 8.96
N VAL A 83 -13.11 4.21 9.54
CA VAL A 83 -14.39 3.52 9.25
C VAL A 83 -15.57 4.42 9.57
N ASP A 84 -15.57 5.14 10.73
CA ASP A 84 -16.64 6.06 11.09
C ASP A 84 -16.88 7.11 10.00
N ARG A 85 -15.81 7.74 9.52
CA ARG A 85 -15.88 8.73 8.43
C ARG A 85 -16.38 8.15 7.11
N LEU A 86 -15.99 6.91 6.78
CA LEU A 86 -16.44 6.24 5.56
C LEU A 86 -17.91 5.80 5.64
N VAL A 87 -18.38 5.42 6.83
CA VAL A 87 -19.79 5.12 7.09
C VAL A 87 -20.63 6.41 6.98
N GLU A 88 -20.17 7.51 7.61
CA GLU A 88 -20.82 8.82 7.51
C GLU A 88 -20.91 9.32 6.07
N ALA A 89 -19.86 9.09 5.27
CA ALA A 89 -19.83 9.40 3.84
C ALA A 89 -20.70 8.47 2.97
N GLY A 90 -21.26 7.41 3.57
CA GLY A 90 -22.09 6.42 2.87
C GLY A 90 -21.30 5.54 1.91
N LEU A 91 -20.00 5.32 2.17
CA LEU A 91 -19.10 4.50 1.35
C LEU A 91 -18.93 3.07 1.90
N VAL A 92 -19.09 2.92 3.22
CA VAL A 92 -19.00 1.66 3.93
C VAL A 92 -20.21 1.50 4.81
N GLU A 93 -20.67 0.29 5.01
CA GLU A 93 -21.71 -0.06 5.99
C GLU A 93 -21.22 -1.12 6.95
N ARG A 94 -21.78 -1.10 8.17
CA ARG A 94 -21.56 -2.10 9.20
C ARG A 94 -22.73 -3.07 9.21
N ARG A 95 -22.44 -4.36 9.12
CA ARG A 95 -23.42 -5.43 9.27
C ARG A 95 -23.11 -6.25 10.51
N ALA A 96 -24.12 -6.59 11.28
CA ALA A 96 -23.96 -7.46 12.44
C ALA A 96 -23.43 -8.83 12.02
N ILE A 97 -22.48 -9.36 12.78
CA ILE A 97 -21.96 -10.73 12.58
C ILE A 97 -22.85 -11.70 13.38
N PRO A 98 -23.50 -12.69 12.75
CA PRO A 98 -24.30 -13.67 13.47
C PRO A 98 -23.46 -14.37 14.55
N GLY A 99 -23.92 -14.33 15.80
CA GLY A 99 -23.20 -14.92 16.94
C GLY A 99 -22.14 -14.05 17.61
N ASP A 100 -21.75 -12.91 17.03
CA ASP A 100 -20.83 -11.95 17.64
C ASP A 100 -21.48 -10.57 17.77
N ARG A 101 -21.91 -10.22 18.98
CA ARG A 101 -22.51 -8.92 19.29
C ARG A 101 -21.50 -7.78 19.47
N ARG A 102 -20.20 -8.09 19.51
CA ARG A 102 -19.14 -7.12 19.79
C ARG A 102 -18.44 -6.61 18.53
N SER A 103 -18.58 -7.32 17.42
CA SER A 103 -17.93 -7.01 16.16
C SER A 103 -18.96 -6.80 15.06
N ASN A 104 -18.62 -5.96 14.10
CA ASN A 104 -19.39 -5.75 12.89
C ASN A 104 -18.51 -6.11 11.68
N ALA A 105 -19.12 -6.75 10.70
CA ALA A 105 -18.56 -6.94 9.39
C ALA A 105 -18.66 -5.66 8.57
N LEU A 106 -17.62 -5.27 7.89
CA LEU A 106 -17.57 -4.09 7.04
C LEU A 106 -17.82 -4.48 5.58
N HIS A 107 -18.70 -3.74 4.94
CA HIS A 107 -19.09 -3.94 3.54
C HIS A 107 -19.06 -2.62 2.79
N LEU A 108 -18.71 -2.68 1.50
CA LEU A 108 -18.84 -1.53 0.62
C LEU A 108 -20.32 -1.29 0.28
N THR A 109 -20.72 -0.04 0.27
CA THR A 109 -21.94 0.36 -0.43
C THR A 109 -21.70 0.36 -1.95
N ALA A 110 -22.75 0.46 -2.75
CA ALA A 110 -22.61 0.63 -4.20
C ALA A 110 -21.75 1.87 -4.55
N LYS A 111 -21.95 2.98 -3.82
CA LYS A 111 -21.14 4.21 -3.97
C LYS A 111 -19.69 3.99 -3.57
N GLY A 112 -19.45 3.24 -2.48
CA GLY A 112 -18.08 2.90 -2.02
C GLY A 112 -17.34 2.04 -3.02
N ARG A 113 -18.03 1.06 -3.60
CA ARG A 113 -17.47 0.17 -4.63
C ARG A 113 -17.07 0.94 -5.90
N ASP A 114 -17.96 1.75 -6.44
CA ASP A 114 -17.67 2.60 -7.62
C ASP A 114 -16.46 3.51 -7.37
N LEU A 115 -16.38 4.12 -6.19
CA LEU A 115 -15.28 5.00 -5.83
C LEU A 115 -13.96 4.24 -5.64
N ALA A 116 -13.99 3.05 -5.02
CA ALA A 116 -12.84 2.17 -4.88
C ALA A 116 -12.30 1.72 -6.25
N GLU A 117 -13.18 1.31 -7.16
CA GLU A 117 -12.82 0.89 -8.52
C GLU A 117 -12.15 2.01 -9.31
N LYS A 118 -12.65 3.25 -9.21
CA LYS A 118 -12.01 4.44 -9.79
C LYS A 118 -10.60 4.67 -9.22
N GLY A 119 -10.45 4.58 -7.89
CA GLY A 119 -9.14 4.70 -7.25
C GLY A 119 -8.17 3.60 -7.66
N ILE A 120 -8.64 2.34 -7.75
CA ILE A 120 -7.85 1.20 -8.25
C ILE A 120 -7.43 1.43 -9.70
N ALA A 121 -8.29 1.98 -10.54
CA ALA A 121 -7.95 2.29 -11.93
C ALA A 121 -6.83 3.35 -12.02
N LEU A 122 -6.87 4.40 -11.20
CA LEU A 122 -5.80 5.41 -11.12
C LEU A 122 -4.48 4.79 -10.65
N GLN A 123 -4.51 3.99 -9.58
CA GLN A 123 -3.32 3.29 -9.09
C GLN A 123 -2.75 2.34 -10.14
N ARG A 124 -3.61 1.59 -10.82
CA ARG A 124 -3.21 0.68 -11.90
C ARG A 124 -2.54 1.43 -13.06
N ALA A 125 -3.09 2.56 -13.48
CA ALA A 125 -2.50 3.40 -14.53
C ALA A 125 -1.10 3.88 -14.14
N TYR A 126 -0.91 4.34 -12.91
CA TYR A 126 0.39 4.71 -12.38
C TYR A 126 1.38 3.54 -12.38
N VAL A 127 0.97 2.37 -11.88
CA VAL A 127 1.81 1.16 -11.83
C VAL A 127 2.19 0.70 -13.22
N GLN A 128 1.26 0.68 -14.18
CA GLN A 128 1.55 0.32 -15.57
C GLN A 128 2.50 1.31 -16.23
N GLY A 129 2.37 2.60 -15.97
CA GLY A 129 3.26 3.65 -16.51
C GLY A 129 4.66 3.66 -15.88
N THR A 130 4.87 2.94 -14.79
CA THR A 130 6.15 2.89 -14.05
C THR A 130 6.73 1.47 -14.02
N LEU A 131 6.27 0.61 -13.14
CA LEU A 131 6.73 -0.79 -13.07
C LEU A 131 6.46 -1.55 -14.37
N GLY A 132 5.28 -1.36 -14.96
CA GLY A 132 4.91 -1.99 -16.22
C GLY A 132 5.72 -1.53 -17.44
N ALA A 133 6.47 -0.43 -17.32
CA ALA A 133 7.40 0.05 -18.34
C ALA A 133 8.79 -0.63 -18.27
N LEU A 134 9.06 -1.43 -17.22
CA LEU A 134 10.30 -2.20 -17.12
C LEU A 134 10.29 -3.36 -18.13
N PRO A 135 11.46 -3.76 -18.65
CA PRO A 135 11.59 -5.00 -19.38
C PRO A 135 11.09 -6.20 -18.55
N ALA A 136 10.41 -7.15 -19.16
CA ALA A 136 9.80 -8.28 -18.45
C ALA A 136 10.79 -9.05 -17.57
N ARG A 137 12.05 -9.19 -18.01
CA ARG A 137 13.11 -9.82 -17.23
C ARG A 137 13.41 -9.04 -15.95
N ASP A 138 13.54 -7.71 -16.05
CA ASP A 138 13.88 -6.86 -14.91
C ASP A 138 12.73 -6.81 -13.90
N LEU A 139 11.48 -6.83 -14.38
CA LEU A 139 10.29 -6.91 -13.53
C LEU A 139 10.24 -8.24 -12.77
N ALA A 140 10.53 -9.38 -13.42
CA ALA A 140 10.58 -10.68 -12.77
C ALA A 140 11.72 -10.77 -11.74
N ASP A 141 12.90 -10.21 -12.05
CA ASP A 141 14.01 -10.15 -11.09
C ASP A 141 13.68 -9.26 -9.89
N LEU A 142 13.03 -8.13 -10.11
CA LEU A 142 12.56 -7.25 -9.04
C LEU A 142 11.54 -7.95 -8.12
N GLU A 143 10.57 -8.65 -8.69
CA GLU A 143 9.58 -9.42 -7.93
C GLU A 143 10.27 -10.47 -7.05
N ARG A 144 11.17 -11.26 -7.60
CA ARG A 144 11.95 -12.26 -6.87
C ARG A 144 12.74 -11.64 -5.72
N ILE A 145 13.40 -10.49 -5.95
CA ILE A 145 14.20 -9.80 -4.94
C ILE A 145 13.31 -9.24 -3.82
N VAL A 146 12.18 -8.63 -4.15
CA VAL A 146 11.23 -8.07 -3.17
C VAL A 146 10.63 -9.16 -2.30
N VAL A 147 10.27 -10.31 -2.88
CA VAL A 147 9.77 -11.48 -2.14
C VAL A 147 10.84 -12.00 -1.18
N ALA A 148 12.07 -12.22 -1.64
CA ALA A 148 13.17 -12.67 -0.79
C ALA A 148 13.46 -11.68 0.36
N TRP A 149 13.45 -10.38 0.08
CA TRP A 149 13.65 -9.36 1.11
C TRP A 149 12.52 -9.33 2.14
N ARG A 150 11.27 -9.46 1.71
CA ARG A 150 10.11 -9.58 2.61
C ARG A 150 10.28 -10.76 3.58
N ASP A 151 10.72 -11.91 3.08
CA ASP A 151 10.87 -13.12 3.89
C ASP A 151 12.01 -12.98 4.91
N LEU A 152 13.12 -12.34 4.52
CA LEU A 152 14.20 -11.96 5.45
C LEU A 152 13.73 -10.97 6.53
N ALA A 153 12.92 -9.97 6.16
CA ALA A 153 12.38 -9.00 7.12
C ALA A 153 11.47 -9.68 8.15
N ARG A 154 10.58 -10.60 7.73
CA ARG A 154 9.74 -11.39 8.64
C ARG A 154 10.58 -12.24 9.60
N ALA A 155 11.59 -12.93 9.10
CA ALA A 155 12.47 -13.73 9.94
C ALA A 155 13.22 -12.87 10.98
N ALA A 156 13.57 -11.63 10.64
CA ALA A 156 14.21 -10.70 11.58
C ALA A 156 13.25 -10.18 12.66
N GLU A 157 11.95 -10.04 12.37
CA GLU A 157 10.92 -9.66 13.35
C GLU A 157 10.66 -10.77 14.38
N GLU A 158 10.80 -12.04 14.00
CA GLU A 158 10.63 -13.20 14.88
C GLU A 158 11.84 -13.44 15.80
N GLN A 159 12.98 -12.85 15.50
CA GLN A 159 14.16 -12.92 16.36
C GLN A 159 14.11 -11.79 17.40
N PRO A 160 14.22 -12.09 18.72
CA PRO A 160 14.30 -11.03 19.71
C PRO A 160 15.50 -10.13 19.40
N PRO A 161 15.37 -8.80 19.58
CA PRO A 161 16.47 -7.88 19.27
C PRO A 161 17.70 -8.33 20.08
N SER A 162 18.78 -8.67 19.37
CA SER A 162 20.06 -8.91 20.03
C SER A 162 20.36 -7.67 20.85
N LYS A 163 20.60 -7.84 22.14
CA LYS A 163 21.03 -6.74 23.02
C LYS A 163 22.23 -6.11 22.35
N LEU A 164 22.05 -4.93 21.78
CA LEU A 164 23.16 -4.06 21.42
C LEU A 164 23.95 -3.87 22.70
N GLU A 165 25.09 -4.52 22.81
CA GLU A 165 26.06 -4.28 23.87
C GLU A 165 26.37 -2.79 23.84
N ARG A 166 26.12 -2.14 24.97
CA ARG A 166 26.40 -0.72 25.20
C ARG A 166 27.90 -0.52 25.35
#